data_5ebfdf10c11ecc961d67f1427c51e2f2
#
_entry.id   5ebfdf10c11ecc961d67f1427c51e2f2
#
_cell.length_a   1.000
_cell.length_b   1.000
_cell.length_c   1.000
_cell.angle_alpha   90.00
_cell.angle_beta   90.00
_cell.angle_gamma   90.00
#
_symmetry.space_group_name_H-M   'P 1'
#
loop_
_entity.id
_entity.type
_entity.pdbx_description
1 polymer ?
#
loop_
_entity_poly.entity_id
_entity_poly.type
_entity_poly.pdbx_seq_one_letter_code
_entity_poly.pdbx_strand_id
1 'polypeptide(L)'
;MSSNETVISFKEVDFHYDFRKPILEEVSFNVRKGSKITIMGQNGAGKSTIFKLINGSLKQNVWVINTPQGTTIATGYQVVLSEDKELTVQDFFRKYFPDKSVFNIDKQIGDILDVVNLKAKLDKKISAFSGGQQARLLLAAALIQDPDILLLDEPTNNLDSEGIWHLTDFLQNYKKTVLVISHDADFLNSFTDGVLYLDVYTKRVEQFVGNYHDTVEQIKKKIEKDNMANARLQKEAQAKKEQANVFAHKGGKLRAVAKKMKEAAAEMEDDMVDNRKEDKTIKDFTIPMQEDIGWVLLEINSVHIIENDEVVVREEDVKLRKDDHILLAGPNGIGKSTL
;
A
#
# COMPACT_ATOMS: atom_id res chain seq x y z
N MET A 1 22.76 15.20 -11.85
CA MET A 1 22.54 16.25 -10.81
C MET A 1 21.13 16.07 -10.34
N SER A 2 20.89 15.52 -9.16
CA SER A 2 19.56 15.42 -8.57
C SER A 2 19.10 16.85 -8.27
N SER A 3 18.03 17.30 -8.92
CA SER A 3 17.43 18.59 -8.64
C SER A 3 16.91 18.57 -7.20
N ASN A 4 17.35 19.49 -6.38
CA ASN A 4 16.91 19.63 -4.98
C ASN A 4 15.49 20.23 -4.90
N GLU A 5 14.74 20.14 -6.00
CA GLU A 5 13.40 20.70 -6.18
C GLU A 5 12.36 19.80 -5.52
N THR A 6 11.57 20.38 -4.62
CA THR A 6 10.44 19.69 -3.96
C THR A 6 9.22 19.75 -4.86
N VAL A 7 8.63 18.59 -5.17
CA VAL A 7 7.42 18.47 -6.01
C VAL A 7 6.15 18.17 -5.21
N ILE A 8 6.28 17.67 -3.98
CA ILE A 8 5.17 17.52 -3.04
C ILE A 8 5.67 17.98 -1.68
N SER A 9 4.93 18.86 -1.02
CA SER A 9 5.22 19.30 0.36
C SER A 9 3.95 19.25 1.18
N PHE A 10 3.97 18.46 2.25
CA PHE A 10 2.98 18.45 3.32
C PHE A 10 3.54 19.26 4.49
N LYS A 11 2.76 20.16 5.06
CA LYS A 11 3.14 20.96 6.23
C LYS A 11 2.00 20.93 7.25
N GLU A 12 2.24 20.20 8.34
CA GLU A 12 1.33 20.06 9.47
C GLU A 12 -0.10 19.71 9.05
N VAL A 13 -0.24 18.75 8.11
CA VAL A 13 -1.52 18.39 7.51
C VAL A 13 -2.31 17.50 8.44
N ASP A 14 -3.51 17.97 8.80
CA ASP A 14 -4.52 17.20 9.51
C ASP A 14 -5.62 16.76 8.56
N PHE A 15 -6.07 15.53 8.69
CA PHE A 15 -7.18 15.00 7.91
C PHE A 15 -8.05 14.04 8.71
N HIS A 16 -9.35 14.20 8.59
CA HIS A 16 -10.35 13.32 9.17
C HIS A 16 -11.57 13.23 8.24
N TYR A 17 -12.12 12.02 8.09
CA TYR A 17 -13.43 11.83 7.45
C TYR A 17 -14.58 12.15 8.41
N ASP A 18 -14.36 11.89 9.71
CA ASP A 18 -15.26 12.22 10.80
C ASP A 18 -14.43 12.90 11.90
N PHE A 19 -14.90 14.02 12.43
CA PHE A 19 -14.22 14.81 13.49
C PHE A 19 -13.76 13.99 14.71
N ARG A 20 -14.39 12.84 14.93
CA ARG A 20 -14.06 11.93 16.05
C ARG A 20 -12.96 10.92 15.73
N LYS A 21 -12.55 10.81 14.46
CA LYS A 21 -11.58 9.78 14.01
C LYS A 21 -10.57 10.42 13.06
N PRO A 22 -9.55 11.09 13.59
CA PRO A 22 -8.48 11.61 12.76
C PRO A 22 -7.72 10.47 12.08
N ILE A 23 -7.34 10.68 10.83
CA ILE A 23 -6.57 9.75 10.00
C ILE A 23 -5.12 10.24 9.88
N LEU A 24 -4.92 11.56 9.78
CA LEU A 24 -3.61 12.19 9.73
C LEU A 24 -3.59 13.31 10.78
N GLU A 25 -2.51 13.39 11.55
CA GLU A 25 -2.27 14.41 12.57
C GLU A 25 -0.87 15.01 12.39
N GLU A 26 -0.82 16.33 12.14
CA GLU A 26 0.40 17.13 11.98
C GLU A 26 1.41 16.51 10.98
N VAL A 27 0.90 15.93 9.89
CA VAL A 27 1.74 15.23 8.91
C VAL A 27 2.58 16.22 8.12
N SER A 28 3.90 16.06 8.19
CA SER A 28 4.88 16.89 7.48
C SER A 28 5.92 16.03 6.78
N PHE A 29 6.03 16.17 5.45
CA PHE A 29 7.08 15.54 4.66
C PHE A 29 7.27 16.25 3.33
N ASN A 30 8.40 15.97 2.66
CA ASN A 30 8.69 16.52 1.34
C ASN A 30 9.14 15.41 0.39
N VAL A 31 8.64 15.46 -0.84
CA VAL A 31 9.05 14.58 -1.94
C VAL A 31 9.81 15.38 -2.97
N ARG A 32 11.02 14.93 -3.32
CA ARG A 32 11.87 15.57 -4.32
C ARG A 32 11.54 15.08 -5.72
N LYS A 33 11.80 15.92 -6.70
CA LYS A 33 11.64 15.59 -8.12
C LYS A 33 12.52 14.39 -8.51
N GLY A 34 11.91 13.43 -9.20
CA GLY A 34 12.60 12.23 -9.67
C GLY A 34 12.86 11.17 -8.58
N SER A 35 12.41 11.38 -7.33
CA SER A 35 12.52 10.36 -6.28
C SER A 35 11.44 9.28 -6.43
N LYS A 36 11.77 8.08 -5.98
CA LYS A 36 10.91 6.90 -5.98
C LYS A 36 10.63 6.50 -4.54
N ILE A 37 9.44 6.83 -4.06
CA ILE A 37 9.09 6.77 -2.64
C ILE A 37 8.01 5.72 -2.42
N THR A 38 8.23 4.87 -1.42
CA THR A 38 7.20 3.94 -0.92
C THR A 38 6.45 4.56 0.26
N ILE A 39 5.12 4.43 0.28
CA ILE A 39 4.32 4.73 1.47
C ILE A 39 4.00 3.42 2.19
N MET A 40 4.56 3.27 3.38
CA MET A 40 4.38 2.12 4.26
C MET A 40 3.44 2.46 5.42
N GLY A 41 2.84 1.45 6.00
CA GLY A 41 1.98 1.56 7.20
C GLY A 41 0.98 0.42 7.25
N GLN A 42 0.35 0.21 8.41
CA GLN A 42 -0.67 -0.82 8.58
C GLN A 42 -1.88 -0.59 7.67
N ASN A 43 -2.69 -1.65 7.46
CA ASN A 43 -3.95 -1.51 6.75
C ASN A 43 -4.89 -0.59 7.55
N GLY A 44 -5.55 0.35 6.85
CA GLY A 44 -6.38 1.36 7.48
C GLY A 44 -5.64 2.57 8.07
N ALA A 45 -4.31 2.62 8.01
CA ALA A 45 -3.53 3.76 8.51
C ALA A 45 -3.79 5.08 7.76
N GLY A 46 -4.31 5.02 6.52
CA GLY A 46 -4.56 6.22 5.71
C GLY A 46 -3.64 6.39 4.50
N LYS A 47 -2.92 5.34 4.08
CA LYS A 47 -2.02 5.40 2.92
C LYS A 47 -2.71 5.92 1.66
N SER A 48 -3.84 5.31 1.27
CA SER A 48 -4.63 5.76 0.11
C SER A 48 -5.28 7.13 0.32
N THR A 49 -5.44 7.59 1.58
CA THR A 49 -5.89 8.95 1.88
C THR A 49 -4.82 9.97 1.48
N ILE A 50 -3.54 9.68 1.75
CA ILE A 50 -2.42 10.54 1.29
C ILE A 50 -2.45 10.67 -0.24
N PHE A 51 -2.67 9.58 -1.00
CA PHE A 51 -2.79 9.65 -2.46
C PHE A 51 -3.97 10.53 -2.92
N LYS A 52 -5.13 10.38 -2.28
CA LYS A 52 -6.32 11.19 -2.59
C LYS A 52 -6.13 12.67 -2.26
N LEU A 53 -5.32 12.98 -1.26
CA LEU A 53 -4.95 14.36 -0.94
C LEU A 53 -3.96 14.92 -1.97
N ILE A 54 -2.97 14.12 -2.40
CA ILE A 54 -1.98 14.55 -3.41
C ILE A 54 -2.66 14.80 -4.76
N ASN A 55 -3.56 13.93 -5.21
CA ASN A 55 -4.25 14.07 -6.50
C ASN A 55 -5.46 15.02 -6.46
N GLY A 56 -5.74 15.64 -5.30
CA GLY A 56 -6.83 16.61 -5.14
C GLY A 56 -8.25 16.02 -5.08
N SER A 57 -8.40 14.68 -5.05
CA SER A 57 -9.72 14.02 -4.87
C SER A 57 -10.31 14.26 -3.49
N LEU A 58 -9.47 14.55 -2.50
CA LEU A 58 -9.84 14.98 -1.16
C LEU A 58 -9.22 16.35 -0.87
N LYS A 59 -9.94 17.17 -0.13
CA LYS A 59 -9.42 18.45 0.37
C LYS A 59 -9.01 18.26 1.83
N GLN A 60 -7.82 18.77 2.18
CA GLN A 60 -7.33 18.79 3.56
C GLN A 60 -8.24 19.66 4.44
N ASN A 61 -8.33 19.31 5.71
CA ASN A 61 -9.15 20.05 6.67
C ASN A 61 -8.42 21.28 7.22
N VAL A 62 -7.09 21.17 7.41
CA VAL A 62 -6.22 22.21 7.95
C VAL A 62 -4.86 22.13 7.24
N TRP A 63 -4.24 23.31 6.93
CA TRP A 63 -2.88 23.49 6.39
C TRP A 63 -2.66 23.14 4.92
N VAL A 64 -1.42 23.21 4.43
CA VAL A 64 -1.15 23.33 2.99
C VAL A 64 -0.43 22.13 2.44
N ILE A 65 -1.02 21.53 1.39
CA ILE A 65 -0.33 20.62 0.49
C ILE A 65 0.09 21.42 -0.73
N ASN A 66 1.40 21.53 -0.96
CA ASN A 66 1.93 22.27 -2.09
C ASN A 66 2.47 21.32 -3.16
N THR A 67 1.96 21.47 -4.37
CA THR A 67 2.57 20.95 -5.61
C THR A 67 2.83 22.14 -6.52
N PRO A 68 3.98 22.20 -7.22
CA PRO A 68 4.25 23.30 -8.16
C PRO A 68 3.14 23.42 -9.20
N GLN A 69 2.83 24.67 -9.59
CA GLN A 69 1.79 24.92 -10.59
C GLN A 69 2.17 24.28 -11.93
N GLY A 70 1.22 23.60 -12.56
CA GLY A 70 1.42 22.90 -13.83
C GLY A 70 1.96 21.47 -13.70
N THR A 71 2.19 20.97 -12.47
CA THR A 71 2.60 19.58 -12.23
C THR A 71 1.49 18.61 -12.64
N THR A 72 1.82 17.67 -13.51
CA THR A 72 0.89 16.61 -13.93
C THR A 72 0.95 15.43 -12.96
N ILE A 73 -0.22 14.94 -12.54
CA ILE A 73 -0.35 13.82 -11.60
C ILE A 73 -1.25 12.76 -12.23
N ALA A 74 -0.77 11.50 -12.31
CA ALA A 74 -1.62 10.38 -12.70
C ALA A 74 -1.66 9.34 -11.57
N THR A 75 -2.82 8.70 -11.42
CA THR A 75 -3.06 7.66 -10.42
C THR A 75 -3.45 6.36 -11.12
N GLY A 76 -2.76 5.27 -10.79
CA GLY A 76 -3.18 3.92 -11.16
C GLY A 76 -4.38 3.49 -10.31
N TYR A 77 -5.59 3.57 -10.89
CA TYR A 77 -6.83 3.14 -10.23
C TYR A 77 -6.95 1.61 -10.25
N GLN A 78 -7.72 1.05 -9.30
CA GLN A 78 -7.95 -0.39 -9.22
C GLN A 78 -9.24 -0.85 -9.89
N VAL A 79 -10.18 0.06 -10.14
CA VAL A 79 -11.52 -0.25 -10.65
C VAL A 79 -11.88 0.63 -11.83
N VAL A 80 -12.31 0.00 -12.92
CA VAL A 80 -12.82 0.69 -14.12
C VAL A 80 -14.17 1.30 -13.82
N LEU A 81 -14.37 2.57 -14.17
CA LEU A 81 -15.66 3.25 -14.05
C LEU A 81 -16.71 2.57 -14.95
N SER A 82 -17.95 2.55 -14.49
CA SER A 82 -19.04 1.90 -15.24
C SER A 82 -19.23 2.49 -16.64
N GLU A 83 -19.00 3.79 -16.80
CA GLU A 83 -19.08 4.51 -18.08
C GLU A 83 -17.96 4.11 -19.07
N ASP A 84 -16.81 3.66 -18.58
CA ASP A 84 -15.66 3.29 -19.40
C ASP A 84 -15.76 1.85 -19.93
N LYS A 85 -16.59 1.01 -19.34
CA LYS A 85 -16.69 -0.41 -19.70
C LYS A 85 -17.13 -0.64 -21.16
N GLU A 86 -17.91 0.26 -21.73
CA GLU A 86 -18.40 0.16 -23.10
C GLU A 86 -17.43 0.72 -24.15
N LEU A 87 -16.39 1.40 -23.72
CA LEU A 87 -15.36 1.94 -24.63
C LEU A 87 -14.48 0.81 -25.18
N THR A 88 -13.96 1.03 -26.38
CA THR A 88 -12.85 0.22 -26.91
C THR A 88 -11.54 0.57 -26.19
N VAL A 89 -10.55 -0.31 -26.24
CA VAL A 89 -9.22 -0.02 -25.71
C VAL A 89 -8.68 1.30 -26.26
N GLN A 90 -8.78 1.51 -27.58
CA GLN A 90 -8.33 2.74 -28.23
C GLN A 90 -9.04 3.98 -27.70
N ASP A 91 -10.38 3.95 -27.60
CA ASP A 91 -11.17 5.09 -27.13
C ASP A 91 -10.92 5.39 -25.66
N PHE A 92 -10.72 4.34 -24.85
CA PHE A 92 -10.36 4.46 -23.45
C PHE A 92 -9.04 5.19 -23.25
N PHE A 93 -7.98 4.79 -23.97
CA PHE A 93 -6.69 5.46 -23.89
C PHE A 93 -6.72 6.88 -24.46
N ARG A 94 -7.51 7.14 -25.51
CA ARG A 94 -7.68 8.49 -26.06
C ARG A 94 -8.18 9.53 -25.06
N LYS A 95 -8.91 9.13 -24.02
CA LYS A 95 -9.35 10.04 -22.94
C LYS A 95 -8.17 10.70 -22.21
N TYR A 96 -7.01 10.05 -22.18
CA TYR A 96 -5.82 10.52 -21.48
C TYR A 96 -4.87 11.36 -22.35
N PHE A 97 -5.21 11.53 -23.64
CA PHE A 97 -4.48 12.42 -24.54
C PHE A 97 -5.29 13.70 -24.77
N PRO A 98 -4.87 14.85 -24.18
CA PRO A 98 -5.61 16.11 -24.33
C PRO A 98 -5.56 16.64 -25.77
N ASP A 99 -4.54 16.29 -26.54
CA ASP A 99 -4.37 16.72 -27.92
C ASP A 99 -4.71 15.57 -28.89
N LYS A 100 -5.80 15.76 -29.67
CA LYS A 100 -6.28 14.77 -30.67
C LYS A 100 -5.30 14.60 -31.85
N SER A 101 -4.25 15.42 -31.94
CA SER A 101 -3.24 15.42 -33.02
C SER A 101 -2.03 14.52 -32.76
N VAL A 102 -2.04 13.72 -31.66
CA VAL A 102 -0.91 12.83 -31.34
C VAL A 102 -0.80 11.75 -32.43
N PHE A 103 0.25 11.85 -33.23
CA PHE A 103 0.62 10.83 -34.23
C PHE A 103 1.13 9.58 -33.50
N ASN A 104 0.72 8.38 -33.95
CA ASN A 104 1.16 7.08 -33.42
C ASN A 104 0.59 6.69 -32.03
N ILE A 105 -0.62 7.15 -31.66
CA ILE A 105 -1.29 6.73 -30.42
C ILE A 105 -1.33 5.19 -30.32
N ASP A 106 -1.67 4.51 -31.41
CA ASP A 106 -1.82 3.05 -31.42
C ASP A 106 -0.49 2.33 -31.07
N LYS A 107 0.64 2.86 -31.52
CA LYS A 107 1.95 2.34 -31.15
C LYS A 107 2.25 2.58 -29.67
N GLN A 108 1.98 3.79 -29.17
CA GLN A 108 2.20 4.13 -27.76
C GLN A 108 1.33 3.26 -26.83
N ILE A 109 0.08 2.99 -27.24
CA ILE A 109 -0.81 2.06 -26.52
C ILE A 109 -0.19 0.65 -26.52
N GLY A 110 0.31 0.18 -27.66
CA GLY A 110 0.98 -1.12 -27.76
C GLY A 110 2.19 -1.22 -26.83
N ASP A 111 3.09 -0.25 -26.90
CA ASP A 111 4.30 -0.20 -26.08
C ASP A 111 3.98 -0.21 -24.58
N ILE A 112 2.95 0.53 -24.14
CA ILE A 112 2.57 0.57 -22.72
C ILE A 112 1.79 -0.67 -22.25
N LEU A 113 1.03 -1.31 -23.15
CA LEU A 113 0.35 -2.57 -22.85
C LEU A 113 1.37 -3.70 -22.65
N ASP A 114 2.49 -3.68 -23.36
CA ASP A 114 3.59 -4.64 -23.16
C ASP A 114 4.24 -4.47 -21.78
N VAL A 115 4.38 -3.22 -21.27
CA VAL A 115 4.88 -2.96 -19.90
C VAL A 115 4.04 -3.65 -18.83
N VAL A 116 2.73 -3.73 -19.02
CA VAL A 116 1.82 -4.40 -18.07
C VAL A 116 1.51 -5.85 -18.44
N ASN A 117 2.25 -6.41 -19.40
CA ASN A 117 2.07 -7.76 -19.96
C ASN A 117 0.60 -8.04 -20.34
N LEU A 118 -0.01 -7.16 -21.11
CA LEU A 118 -1.39 -7.28 -21.56
C LEU A 118 -1.48 -7.24 -23.09
N LYS A 119 -1.73 -8.38 -23.72
CA LYS A 119 -2.05 -8.44 -25.16
C LYS A 119 -3.51 -8.10 -25.36
N ALA A 120 -3.80 -6.99 -26.03
CA ALA A 120 -5.15 -6.53 -26.30
C ALA A 120 -5.28 -5.97 -27.72
N LYS A 121 -6.39 -6.32 -28.40
CA LYS A 121 -6.78 -5.66 -29.64
C LYS A 121 -7.38 -4.28 -29.32
N LEU A 122 -7.06 -3.26 -30.10
CA LEU A 122 -7.47 -1.89 -29.87
C LEU A 122 -9.00 -1.67 -29.99
N ASP A 123 -9.67 -2.49 -30.78
CA ASP A 123 -11.13 -2.50 -31.01
C ASP A 123 -11.92 -3.28 -29.95
N LYS A 124 -11.23 -4.02 -29.07
CA LYS A 124 -11.88 -4.81 -28.01
C LYS A 124 -12.46 -3.89 -26.93
N LYS A 125 -13.71 -4.15 -26.52
CA LYS A 125 -14.35 -3.41 -25.41
C LYS A 125 -13.75 -3.74 -24.07
N ILE A 126 -13.67 -2.75 -23.17
CA ILE A 126 -13.16 -2.92 -21.81
C ILE A 126 -13.98 -3.93 -21.00
N SER A 127 -15.30 -3.98 -21.20
CA SER A 127 -16.20 -4.96 -20.55
C SER A 127 -15.86 -6.42 -20.87
N ALA A 128 -15.20 -6.69 -21.99
CA ALA A 128 -14.79 -8.04 -22.41
C ALA A 128 -13.50 -8.54 -21.76
N PHE A 129 -12.88 -7.74 -20.88
CA PHE A 129 -11.68 -8.11 -20.14
C PHE A 129 -12.04 -8.62 -18.74
N SER A 130 -11.25 -9.58 -18.23
CA SER A 130 -11.34 -10.02 -16.83
C SER A 130 -10.98 -8.86 -15.88
N GLY A 131 -11.38 -8.95 -14.60
CA GLY A 131 -11.07 -7.92 -13.60
C GLY A 131 -9.57 -7.62 -13.50
N GLY A 132 -8.70 -8.64 -13.54
CA GLY A 132 -7.26 -8.47 -13.55
C GLY A 132 -6.74 -7.79 -14.82
N GLN A 133 -7.30 -8.09 -15.99
CA GLN A 133 -6.96 -7.41 -17.24
C GLN A 133 -7.42 -5.94 -17.22
N GLN A 134 -8.59 -5.64 -16.66
CA GLN A 134 -9.07 -4.28 -16.48
C GLN A 134 -8.15 -3.47 -15.56
N ALA A 135 -7.66 -4.06 -14.48
CA ALA A 135 -6.70 -3.41 -13.58
C ALA A 135 -5.38 -3.08 -14.30
N ARG A 136 -4.89 -3.98 -15.17
CA ARG A 136 -3.71 -3.70 -16.02
C ARG A 136 -3.95 -2.58 -17.03
N LEU A 137 -5.16 -2.50 -17.62
CA LEU A 137 -5.52 -1.38 -18.49
C LEU A 137 -5.51 -0.04 -17.74
N LEU A 138 -6.00 -0.01 -16.50
CA LEU A 138 -5.95 1.20 -15.66
C LEU A 138 -4.52 1.60 -15.29
N LEU A 139 -3.67 0.62 -14.99
CA LEU A 139 -2.24 0.86 -14.75
C LEU A 139 -1.58 1.43 -16.01
N ALA A 140 -1.78 0.81 -17.18
CA ALA A 140 -1.28 1.30 -18.45
C ALA A 140 -1.78 2.73 -18.75
N ALA A 141 -3.03 3.05 -18.43
CA ALA A 141 -3.60 4.39 -18.61
C ALA A 141 -2.95 5.45 -17.71
N ALA A 142 -2.47 5.08 -16.53
CA ALA A 142 -1.67 5.99 -15.69
C ALA A 142 -0.27 6.19 -16.25
N LEU A 143 0.37 5.12 -16.74
CA LEU A 143 1.74 5.16 -17.26
C LEU A 143 1.84 5.92 -18.58
N ILE A 144 0.87 5.76 -19.48
CA ILE A 144 0.90 6.38 -20.83
C ILE A 144 0.83 7.91 -20.77
N GLN A 145 0.31 8.48 -19.70
CA GLN A 145 0.24 9.93 -19.50
C GLN A 145 1.61 10.56 -19.26
N ASP A 146 2.63 9.76 -18.97
CA ASP A 146 3.98 10.21 -18.60
C ASP A 146 3.93 11.39 -17.60
N PRO A 147 3.27 11.26 -16.45
CA PRO A 147 3.03 12.37 -15.52
C PRO A 147 4.33 12.77 -14.79
N ASP A 148 4.38 13.99 -14.24
CA ASP A 148 5.48 14.44 -13.37
C ASP A 148 5.48 13.69 -12.03
N ILE A 149 4.28 13.29 -11.55
CA ILE A 149 4.08 12.50 -10.34
C ILE A 149 3.16 11.32 -10.66
N LEU A 150 3.69 10.12 -10.54
CA LEU A 150 2.96 8.88 -10.72
C LEU A 150 2.60 8.27 -9.35
N LEU A 151 1.31 8.04 -9.11
CA LEU A 151 0.79 7.42 -7.89
C LEU A 151 0.30 6.01 -8.20
N LEU A 152 0.88 4.99 -7.57
CA LEU A 152 0.55 3.58 -7.76
C LEU A 152 0.06 2.96 -6.45
N ASP A 153 -1.21 2.54 -6.41
CA ASP A 153 -1.81 1.86 -5.25
C ASP A 153 -1.95 0.36 -5.55
N GLU A 154 -1.11 -0.46 -4.91
CA GLU A 154 -1.04 -1.92 -5.04
C GLU A 154 -0.94 -2.40 -6.51
N PRO A 155 0.04 -1.91 -7.29
CA PRO A 155 0.10 -2.18 -8.73
C PRO A 155 0.43 -3.64 -9.06
N THR A 156 1.00 -4.40 -8.13
CA THR A 156 1.42 -5.81 -8.33
C THR A 156 0.29 -6.81 -8.14
N ASN A 157 -0.82 -6.46 -7.47
CA ASN A 157 -1.88 -7.41 -7.09
C ASN A 157 -2.52 -8.16 -8.26
N ASN A 158 -2.53 -7.59 -9.45
CA ASN A 158 -3.18 -8.16 -10.64
C ASN A 158 -2.18 -8.54 -11.74
N LEU A 159 -0.89 -8.53 -11.42
CA LEU A 159 0.18 -8.92 -12.33
C LEU A 159 0.66 -10.34 -12.01
N ASP A 160 1.08 -11.05 -13.02
CA ASP A 160 1.91 -12.25 -12.88
C ASP A 160 3.39 -11.88 -12.74
N SER A 161 4.25 -12.84 -12.49
CA SER A 161 5.68 -12.62 -12.28
C SER A 161 6.34 -11.88 -13.44
N GLU A 162 5.93 -12.15 -14.67
CA GLU A 162 6.44 -11.49 -15.87
C GLU A 162 5.97 -10.03 -15.94
N GLY A 163 4.69 -9.77 -15.63
CA GLY A 163 4.16 -8.41 -15.56
C GLY A 163 4.79 -7.59 -14.44
N ILE A 164 5.08 -8.19 -13.28
CA ILE A 164 5.83 -7.52 -12.19
C ILE A 164 7.23 -7.16 -12.65
N TRP A 165 7.91 -8.06 -13.36
CA TRP A 165 9.24 -7.80 -13.89
C TRP A 165 9.24 -6.62 -14.89
N HIS A 166 8.33 -6.60 -15.86
CA HIS A 166 8.19 -5.52 -16.85
C HIS A 166 7.88 -4.17 -16.17
N LEU A 167 6.95 -4.16 -15.21
CA LEU A 167 6.64 -2.95 -14.45
C LEU A 167 7.84 -2.46 -13.63
N THR A 168 8.57 -3.38 -13.03
CA THR A 168 9.79 -3.05 -12.27
C THR A 168 10.84 -2.39 -13.16
N ASP A 169 11.14 -3.01 -14.32
CA ASP A 169 12.10 -2.47 -15.28
C ASP A 169 11.68 -1.08 -15.79
N PHE A 170 10.39 -0.91 -16.11
CA PHE A 170 9.85 0.40 -16.48
C PHE A 170 10.06 1.44 -15.37
N LEU A 171 9.71 1.12 -14.13
CA LEU A 171 9.82 2.05 -13.00
C LEU A 171 11.29 2.37 -12.64
N GLN A 172 12.21 1.42 -12.78
CA GLN A 172 13.65 1.66 -12.60
C GLN A 172 14.16 2.72 -13.61
N ASN A 173 13.68 2.66 -14.84
CA ASN A 173 14.08 3.56 -15.92
C ASN A 173 13.28 4.88 -15.94
N TYR A 174 12.18 4.96 -15.21
CA TYR A 174 11.31 6.14 -15.16
C TYR A 174 12.03 7.32 -14.51
N LYS A 175 12.13 8.46 -15.22
CA LYS A 175 12.93 9.64 -14.82
C LYS A 175 12.21 10.58 -13.86
N LYS A 176 10.88 10.45 -13.75
CA LYS A 176 10.04 11.35 -12.98
C LYS A 176 9.71 10.76 -11.60
N THR A 177 8.91 11.45 -10.81
CA THR A 177 8.62 11.09 -9.42
C THR A 177 7.58 9.97 -9.34
N VAL A 178 7.84 8.97 -8.52
CA VAL A 178 6.91 7.86 -8.27
C VAL A 178 6.64 7.75 -6.78
N LEU A 179 5.36 7.67 -6.41
CA LEU A 179 4.95 7.23 -5.09
C LEU A 179 4.18 5.93 -5.24
N VAL A 180 4.54 4.94 -4.45
CA VAL A 180 3.93 3.60 -4.53
C VAL A 180 3.49 3.12 -3.15
N ILE A 181 2.33 2.48 -3.11
CA ILE A 181 1.86 1.67 -1.99
C ILE A 181 1.87 0.23 -2.49
N SER A 182 2.58 -0.66 -1.84
CA SER A 182 2.56 -2.10 -2.15
C SER A 182 2.93 -2.92 -0.91
N HIS A 183 2.52 -4.18 -0.92
CA HIS A 183 2.92 -5.19 0.05
C HIS A 183 4.01 -6.13 -0.48
N ASP A 184 4.39 -5.98 -1.74
CA ASP A 184 5.45 -6.76 -2.38
C ASP A 184 6.82 -6.15 -2.06
N ALA A 185 7.52 -6.76 -1.10
CA ALA A 185 8.81 -6.27 -0.60
C ALA A 185 9.91 -6.29 -1.67
N ASP A 186 9.96 -7.32 -2.51
CA ASP A 186 10.98 -7.48 -3.55
C ASP A 186 10.77 -6.45 -4.65
N PHE A 187 9.52 -6.23 -5.06
CA PHE A 187 9.16 -5.17 -5.99
C PHE A 187 9.58 -3.80 -5.47
N LEU A 188 9.20 -3.45 -4.23
CA LEU A 188 9.56 -2.16 -3.62
C LEU A 188 11.06 -1.99 -3.49
N ASN A 189 11.77 -3.01 -3.03
CA ASN A 189 13.22 -2.96 -2.81
C ASN A 189 14.02 -2.76 -4.11
N SER A 190 13.43 -3.13 -5.25
CA SER A 190 14.12 -3.10 -6.54
C SER A 190 14.31 -1.69 -7.11
N PHE A 191 13.44 -0.71 -6.76
CA PHE A 191 13.47 0.63 -7.40
C PHE A 191 13.25 1.79 -6.43
N THR A 192 12.80 1.59 -5.19
CA THR A 192 12.55 2.69 -4.26
C THR A 192 13.83 3.13 -3.53
N ASP A 193 13.97 4.43 -3.33
CA ASP A 193 15.11 5.10 -2.71
C ASP A 193 14.75 5.86 -1.42
N GLY A 194 13.47 5.80 -1.01
CA GLY A 194 12.97 6.39 0.22
C GLY A 194 11.62 5.85 0.65
N VAL A 195 11.32 5.96 1.92
CA VAL A 195 10.08 5.45 2.52
C VAL A 195 9.41 6.52 3.37
N LEU A 196 8.11 6.68 3.20
CA LEU A 196 7.22 7.41 4.09
C LEU A 196 6.46 6.40 4.94
N TYR A 197 6.79 6.29 6.21
CA TYR A 197 6.13 5.38 7.13
C TYR A 197 5.01 6.11 7.87
N LEU A 198 3.75 5.71 7.60
CA LEU A 198 2.57 6.22 8.29
C LEU A 198 2.23 5.31 9.46
N ASP A 199 2.41 5.83 10.66
CA ASP A 199 2.07 5.13 11.89
C ASP A 199 0.58 5.26 12.21
N VAL A 200 -0.09 4.12 12.44
CA VAL A 200 -1.54 4.05 12.68
C VAL A 200 -1.95 4.62 14.05
N TYR A 201 -1.03 4.63 15.03
CA TYR A 201 -1.31 5.10 16.38
C TYR A 201 -1.08 6.60 16.51
N THR A 202 0.11 7.05 16.10
CA THR A 202 0.47 8.48 16.15
C THR A 202 -0.13 9.28 14.99
N LYS A 203 -0.61 8.59 13.89
CA LYS A 203 -1.17 9.17 12.67
C LYS A 203 -0.24 10.15 11.97
N ARG A 204 1.04 10.07 12.30
CA ARG A 204 2.13 10.87 11.75
C ARG A 204 2.91 10.09 10.70
N VAL A 205 3.57 10.83 9.83
CA VAL A 205 4.45 10.26 8.81
C VAL A 205 5.90 10.49 9.21
N GLU A 206 6.68 9.41 9.19
CA GLU A 206 8.13 9.47 9.32
C GLU A 206 8.77 9.19 7.96
N GLN A 207 9.79 9.98 7.62
CA GLN A 207 10.51 9.84 6.37
C GLN A 207 11.86 9.15 6.60
N PHE A 208 12.08 8.05 5.88
CA PHE A 208 13.33 7.30 5.88
C PHE A 208 13.98 7.37 4.50
N VAL A 209 15.34 7.36 4.49
CA VAL A 209 16.14 7.31 3.28
C VAL A 209 16.79 5.95 3.19
N GLY A 210 16.78 5.36 2.01
CA GLY A 210 17.32 4.02 1.76
C GLY A 210 16.29 3.12 1.08
N ASN A 211 16.69 1.88 0.80
CA ASN A 211 15.80 0.88 0.23
C ASN A 211 14.76 0.36 1.24
N TYR A 212 13.82 -0.44 0.76
CA TYR A 212 12.75 -0.98 1.59
C TYR A 212 13.27 -1.81 2.78
N HIS A 213 14.23 -2.71 2.56
CA HIS A 213 14.77 -3.58 3.61
C HIS A 213 15.51 -2.81 4.69
N ASP A 214 16.37 -1.86 4.30
CA ASP A 214 17.09 -0.99 5.24
C ASP A 214 16.13 -0.21 6.12
N THR A 215 15.04 0.28 5.54
CA THR A 215 14.02 1.04 6.27
C THR A 215 13.24 0.16 7.25
N VAL A 216 12.86 -1.06 6.85
CA VAL A 216 12.19 -2.01 7.76
C VAL A 216 13.06 -2.31 8.98
N GLU A 217 14.38 -2.47 8.78
CA GLU A 217 15.32 -2.68 9.88
C GLU A 217 15.44 -1.45 10.79
N GLN A 218 15.49 -0.24 10.20
CA GLN A 218 15.52 1.01 10.97
C GLN A 218 14.24 1.18 11.81
N ILE A 219 13.07 0.91 11.25
CA ILE A 219 11.78 0.96 11.94
C ILE A 219 11.76 -0.04 13.10
N LYS A 220 12.22 -1.29 12.89
CA LYS A 220 12.30 -2.29 13.95
C LYS A 220 13.19 -1.83 15.10
N LYS A 221 14.41 -1.36 14.80
CA LYS A 221 15.34 -0.85 15.80
C LYS A 221 14.76 0.34 16.58
N LYS A 222 14.02 1.23 15.90
CA LYS A 222 13.34 2.36 16.55
C LYS A 222 12.27 1.85 17.51
N ILE A 223 11.36 0.96 17.07
CA ILE A 223 10.31 0.38 17.90
C ILE A 223 10.92 -0.31 19.14
N GLU A 224 11.99 -1.08 18.97
CA GLU A 224 12.69 -1.72 20.11
C GLU A 224 13.22 -0.68 21.09
N LYS A 225 13.86 0.39 20.60
CA LYS A 225 14.37 1.48 21.43
C LYS A 225 13.25 2.19 22.21
N ASP A 226 12.15 2.48 21.54
CA ASP A 226 10.98 3.13 22.15
C ASP A 226 10.33 2.22 23.19
N ASN A 227 10.22 0.91 22.91
CA ASN A 227 9.75 -0.09 23.87
C ASN A 227 10.63 -0.15 25.13
N MET A 228 11.96 -0.10 24.96
CA MET A 228 12.89 -0.07 26.09
C MET A 228 12.75 1.23 26.90
N ALA A 229 12.60 2.39 26.23
CA ALA A 229 12.38 3.67 26.89
C ALA A 229 11.06 3.66 27.70
N ASN A 230 9.97 3.20 27.10
CA ASN A 230 8.68 3.08 27.76
C ASN A 230 8.72 2.13 28.97
N ALA A 231 9.42 0.99 28.86
CA ALA A 231 9.58 0.07 29.98
C ALA A 231 10.33 0.71 31.17
N ARG A 232 11.32 1.58 30.89
CA ARG A 232 12.00 2.37 31.91
C ARG A 232 11.09 3.39 32.57
N LEU A 233 10.39 4.20 31.76
CA LEU A 233 9.43 5.20 32.26
C LEU A 233 8.34 4.56 33.09
N GLN A 234 7.79 3.42 32.65
CA GLN A 234 6.79 2.68 33.40
C GLN A 234 7.30 2.21 34.75
N LYS A 235 8.53 1.68 34.81
CA LYS A 235 9.15 1.24 36.05
C LYS A 235 9.39 2.40 37.02
N GLU A 236 9.85 3.56 36.49
CA GLU A 236 10.08 4.76 37.30
C GLU A 236 8.76 5.37 37.78
N ALA A 237 7.75 5.45 36.95
CA ALA A 237 6.40 5.93 37.30
C ALA A 237 5.80 5.04 38.40
N GLN A 238 5.90 3.73 38.27
CA GLN A 238 5.42 2.77 39.27
C GLN A 238 6.15 2.96 40.62
N ALA A 239 7.47 3.08 40.62
CA ALA A 239 8.26 3.31 41.84
C ALA A 239 7.86 4.62 42.54
N LYS A 240 7.65 5.71 41.75
CA LYS A 240 7.17 6.99 42.30
C LYS A 240 5.76 6.88 42.90
N LYS A 241 4.84 6.12 42.24
CA LYS A 241 3.49 5.87 42.79
C LYS A 241 3.53 5.11 44.11
N GLU A 242 4.37 4.10 44.21
CA GLU A 242 4.56 3.30 45.45
C GLU A 242 5.10 4.16 46.58
N GLN A 243 6.16 4.97 46.31
CA GLN A 243 6.70 5.92 47.29
C GLN A 243 5.67 6.98 47.69
N ALA A 244 4.90 7.51 46.75
CA ALA A 244 3.85 8.47 47.02
C ALA A 244 2.76 7.86 47.94
N ASN A 245 2.39 6.59 47.77
CA ASN A 245 1.44 5.91 48.63
C ASN A 245 1.97 5.78 50.05
N VAL A 246 3.25 5.44 50.22
CA VAL A 246 3.88 5.36 51.57
C VAL A 246 3.87 6.74 52.26
N PHE A 247 4.16 7.83 51.54
CA PHE A 247 4.15 9.18 52.11
C PHE A 247 2.74 9.74 52.36
N ALA A 248 1.76 9.34 51.56
CA ALA A 248 0.36 9.74 51.78
C ALA A 248 -0.19 9.31 53.16
N HIS A 249 0.28 8.18 53.67
CA HIS A 249 -0.16 7.64 54.98
C HIS A 249 0.55 8.30 56.19
N LYS A 250 1.64 9.08 55.95
CA LYS A 250 2.43 9.68 57.06
C LYS A 250 1.96 11.06 57.53
N GLY A 251 0.99 11.72 56.83
CA GLY A 251 0.39 12.98 57.21
C GLY A 251 1.29 14.23 57.01
N GLY A 252 0.78 15.42 57.25
CA GLY A 252 1.52 16.67 57.27
C GLY A 252 2.17 17.07 55.91
N LYS A 253 3.39 17.60 55.99
CA LYS A 253 4.16 18.04 54.78
C LYS A 253 4.42 16.91 53.80
N LEU A 254 4.46 15.66 54.26
CA LEU A 254 4.67 14.48 53.42
C LEU A 254 3.52 14.21 52.46
N ARG A 255 2.30 14.65 52.78
CA ARG A 255 1.13 14.52 51.92
C ARG A 255 1.24 15.41 50.68
N ALA A 256 1.85 16.61 50.80
CA ALA A 256 2.12 17.48 49.67
C ALA A 256 3.21 16.91 48.74
N VAL A 257 4.22 16.26 49.32
CA VAL A 257 5.27 15.55 48.55
C VAL A 257 4.66 14.37 47.80
N ALA A 258 3.78 13.60 48.43
CA ALA A 258 3.08 12.49 47.79
C ALA A 258 2.24 12.95 46.59
N LYS A 259 1.56 14.12 46.69
CA LYS A 259 0.82 14.71 45.57
C LYS A 259 1.72 15.03 44.37
N LYS A 260 2.85 15.72 44.61
CA LYS A 260 3.84 16.04 43.57
C LYS A 260 4.45 14.79 42.92
N MET A 261 4.68 13.72 43.69
CA MET A 261 5.18 12.46 43.16
C MET A 261 4.16 11.76 42.25
N LYS A 262 2.85 11.83 42.58
CA LYS A 262 1.77 11.31 41.74
C LYS A 262 1.62 12.10 40.44
N GLU A 263 1.72 13.43 40.52
CA GLU A 263 1.70 14.30 39.34
C GLU A 263 2.87 13.99 38.42
N ALA A 264 4.10 13.89 38.96
CA ALA A 264 5.29 13.52 38.17
C ALA A 264 5.23 12.09 37.59
N ALA A 265 4.54 11.16 38.26
CA ALA A 265 4.33 9.81 37.71
C ALA A 265 3.29 9.81 36.59
N ALA A 266 2.26 10.68 36.66
CA ALA A 266 1.30 10.85 35.58
C ALA A 266 1.93 11.50 34.33
N GLU A 267 2.76 12.55 34.52
CA GLU A 267 3.55 13.14 33.44
C GLU A 267 4.42 12.10 32.73
N MET A 268 5.10 11.21 33.49
CA MET A 268 5.91 10.14 32.90
C MET A 268 5.09 9.12 32.14
N GLU A 269 3.85 8.88 32.52
CA GLU A 269 2.94 7.98 31.77
C GLU A 269 2.43 8.64 30.51
N ASP A 270 2.20 9.97 30.53
CA ASP A 270 1.80 10.74 29.34
C ASP A 270 2.98 10.89 28.33
N ASP A 271 4.22 10.91 28.83
CA ASP A 271 5.42 10.95 27.99
C ASP A 271 5.74 9.59 27.30
N MET A 272 5.05 8.51 27.68
CA MET A 272 5.21 7.24 27.00
C MET A 272 4.73 7.34 25.56
N VAL A 273 5.59 7.01 24.62
CA VAL A 273 5.24 6.91 23.21
C VAL A 273 4.20 5.78 23.06
N ASP A 274 3.08 6.09 22.43
CA ASP A 274 2.08 5.07 22.08
C ASP A 274 2.71 4.08 21.12
N ASN A 275 3.24 3.00 21.67
CA ASN A 275 3.94 2.00 20.90
C ASN A 275 2.98 1.04 20.24
N ARG A 276 3.31 0.73 18.99
CA ARG A 276 2.75 -0.33 18.18
C ARG A 276 2.64 -1.62 19.01
N LYS A 277 1.44 -1.95 19.45
CA LYS A 277 1.13 -3.32 19.84
C LYS A 277 1.21 -4.14 18.57
N GLU A 278 2.16 -5.09 18.50
CA GLU A 278 2.17 -6.06 17.42
C GLU A 278 0.77 -6.61 17.24
N ASP A 279 0.31 -6.63 16.01
CA ASP A 279 -1.01 -7.15 15.68
C ASP A 279 -1.01 -8.66 15.97
N LYS A 280 -1.33 -9.03 17.21
CA LYS A 280 -1.47 -10.43 17.66
C LYS A 280 -2.75 -11.06 17.10
N THR A 281 -3.18 -10.65 15.92
CA THR A 281 -4.52 -10.92 15.42
C THR A 281 -4.67 -12.24 14.70
N ILE A 282 -3.62 -12.95 14.41
CA ILE A 282 -3.78 -14.32 13.94
C ILE A 282 -3.82 -15.21 15.19
N LYS A 283 -5.02 -15.38 15.77
CA LYS A 283 -5.28 -16.51 16.65
C LYS A 283 -5.16 -17.78 15.80
N ASP A 284 -4.44 -18.76 16.33
CA ASP A 284 -4.49 -20.09 15.74
C ASP A 284 -5.96 -20.49 15.61
N PHE A 285 -6.42 -20.61 14.37
CA PHE A 285 -7.76 -21.11 14.10
C PHE A 285 -7.62 -22.51 13.53
N THR A 286 -8.39 -23.42 14.09
CA THR A 286 -8.51 -24.78 13.58
C THR A 286 -9.78 -24.83 12.72
N ILE A 287 -9.64 -25.20 11.46
CA ILE A 287 -10.81 -25.49 10.61
C ILE A 287 -11.30 -26.88 11.05
N PRO A 288 -12.47 -26.99 11.68
CA PRO A 288 -12.97 -28.29 12.12
C PRO A 288 -13.21 -29.15 10.88
N MET A 289 -12.64 -30.34 10.88
CA MET A 289 -12.87 -31.32 9.83
C MET A 289 -14.31 -31.84 9.92
N GLN A 290 -14.97 -31.90 8.78
CA GLN A 290 -16.28 -32.52 8.68
C GLN A 290 -16.10 -34.04 8.73
N GLU A 291 -16.66 -34.71 9.75
CA GLU A 291 -16.39 -36.12 10.05
C GLU A 291 -16.98 -37.10 9.02
N ASP A 292 -18.07 -36.71 8.35
CA ASP A 292 -18.85 -37.59 7.44
C ASP A 292 -18.47 -37.47 5.95
N ILE A 293 -17.29 -36.94 5.61
CA ILE A 293 -16.82 -36.82 4.22
C ILE A 293 -15.98 -38.03 3.85
N GLY A 294 -16.23 -38.60 2.65
CA GLY A 294 -15.44 -39.68 2.09
C GLY A 294 -13.95 -39.35 1.96
N TRP A 295 -13.10 -40.35 1.87
CA TRP A 295 -11.64 -40.20 1.84
C TRP A 295 -11.12 -39.38 0.64
N VAL A 296 -11.78 -39.50 -0.55
CA VAL A 296 -11.51 -38.69 -1.75
C VAL A 296 -12.59 -37.63 -1.86
N LEU A 297 -12.19 -36.36 -1.83
CA LEU A 297 -13.09 -35.19 -1.85
C LEU A 297 -13.38 -34.71 -3.28
N LEU A 298 -12.37 -34.78 -4.14
CA LEU A 298 -12.47 -34.32 -5.52
C LEU A 298 -11.57 -35.20 -6.39
N GLU A 299 -12.07 -35.58 -7.55
CA GLU A 299 -11.32 -36.28 -8.58
C GLU A 299 -11.41 -35.49 -9.88
N ILE A 300 -10.25 -35.10 -10.45
CA ILE A 300 -10.16 -34.36 -11.68
C ILE A 300 -9.53 -35.29 -12.72
N ASN A 301 -10.32 -35.73 -13.69
CA ASN A 301 -9.86 -36.66 -14.74
C ASN A 301 -9.45 -35.91 -16.02
N SER A 302 -9.95 -34.70 -16.23
CA SER A 302 -9.55 -33.88 -17.36
C SER A 302 -9.72 -32.39 -17.04
N VAL A 303 -8.90 -31.57 -17.67
CA VAL A 303 -8.93 -30.10 -17.52
C VAL A 303 -8.98 -29.49 -18.91
N HIS A 304 -9.90 -28.53 -19.10
CA HIS A 304 -9.96 -27.73 -20.31
C HIS A 304 -9.12 -26.47 -20.10
N ILE A 305 -8.04 -26.33 -20.84
CA ILE A 305 -7.18 -25.14 -20.79
C ILE A 305 -7.32 -24.34 -22.10
N ILE A 306 -7.10 -23.03 -22.04
CA ILE A 306 -7.08 -22.17 -23.22
C ILE A 306 -5.63 -21.95 -23.61
N GLU A 307 -5.22 -22.51 -24.75
CA GLU A 307 -3.92 -22.26 -25.37
C GLU A 307 -4.14 -21.60 -26.74
N ASN A 308 -3.54 -20.43 -26.97
CA ASN A 308 -3.65 -19.67 -28.23
C ASN A 308 -5.10 -19.39 -28.71
N ASP A 309 -6.01 -19.07 -27.78
CA ASP A 309 -7.44 -18.84 -28.00
C ASP A 309 -8.22 -20.13 -28.39
N GLU A 310 -7.61 -21.31 -28.31
CA GLU A 310 -8.28 -22.61 -28.52
C GLU A 310 -8.39 -23.38 -27.20
N VAL A 311 -9.52 -24.12 -27.07
CA VAL A 311 -9.74 -24.98 -25.90
C VAL A 311 -9.00 -26.31 -26.12
N VAL A 312 -8.01 -26.59 -25.30
CA VAL A 312 -7.27 -27.88 -25.30
C VAL A 312 -7.71 -28.67 -24.08
N VAL A 313 -8.08 -29.93 -24.29
CA VAL A 313 -8.41 -30.85 -23.21
C VAL A 313 -7.13 -31.64 -22.85
N ARG A 314 -6.75 -31.56 -21.57
CA ARG A 314 -5.68 -32.40 -21.03
C ARG A 314 -6.27 -33.43 -20.06
N GLU A 315 -5.93 -34.67 -20.25
CA GLU A 315 -6.24 -35.75 -19.31
C GLU A 315 -5.28 -35.65 -18.12
N GLU A 316 -5.85 -35.59 -16.91
CA GLU A 316 -5.10 -35.52 -15.64
C GLU A 316 -5.77 -36.47 -14.63
N ASP A 317 -5.00 -37.07 -13.75
CA ASP A 317 -5.52 -37.92 -12.65
C ASP A 317 -5.11 -37.27 -11.31
N VAL A 318 -5.89 -36.25 -10.91
CA VAL A 318 -5.67 -35.56 -9.63
C VAL A 318 -6.76 -35.93 -8.66
N LYS A 319 -6.38 -36.57 -7.55
CA LYS A 319 -7.30 -36.95 -6.46
C LYS A 319 -6.97 -36.18 -5.21
N LEU A 320 -7.95 -35.38 -4.74
CA LEU A 320 -7.87 -34.65 -3.50
C LEU A 320 -8.43 -35.49 -2.36
N ARG A 321 -7.64 -35.68 -1.35
CA ARG A 321 -8.01 -36.39 -0.12
C ARG A 321 -8.33 -35.39 0.99
N LYS A 322 -8.92 -35.89 2.07
CA LYS A 322 -9.40 -35.11 3.21
C LYS A 322 -8.34 -34.16 3.82
N ASP A 323 -7.06 -34.52 3.76
CA ASP A 323 -5.96 -33.77 4.40
C ASP A 323 -5.04 -33.07 3.38
N ASP A 324 -5.40 -33.09 2.10
CA ASP A 324 -4.56 -32.49 1.07
C ASP A 324 -4.77 -30.96 0.99
N HIS A 325 -3.68 -30.23 0.85
CA HIS A 325 -3.64 -28.81 0.54
C HIS A 325 -3.14 -28.59 -0.88
N ILE A 326 -3.94 -27.93 -1.72
CA ILE A 326 -3.56 -27.66 -3.11
C ILE A 326 -3.34 -26.17 -3.35
N LEU A 327 -2.20 -25.88 -3.95
CA LEU A 327 -1.89 -24.55 -4.49
C LEU A 327 -2.05 -24.59 -6.02
N LEU A 328 -3.02 -23.82 -6.54
CA LEU A 328 -3.19 -23.59 -7.97
C LEU A 328 -2.28 -22.45 -8.41
N ALA A 329 -1.21 -22.76 -9.14
CA ALA A 329 -0.25 -21.79 -9.65
C ALA A 329 -0.25 -21.76 -11.18
N GLY A 330 0.13 -20.64 -11.78
CA GLY A 330 0.27 -20.48 -13.22
C GLY A 330 0.07 -19.03 -13.67
N PRO A 331 0.43 -18.69 -14.92
CA PRO A 331 0.30 -17.34 -15.46
C PRO A 331 -1.16 -16.86 -15.50
N ASN A 332 -1.35 -15.56 -15.61
CA ASN A 332 -2.67 -14.97 -15.70
C ASN A 332 -3.34 -15.32 -17.04
N GLY A 333 -4.65 -15.58 -17.01
CA GLY A 333 -5.42 -15.94 -18.20
C GLY A 333 -5.45 -17.45 -18.53
N ILE A 334 -4.67 -18.30 -17.83
CA ILE A 334 -4.65 -19.75 -18.07
C ILE A 334 -5.93 -20.49 -17.64
N GLY A 335 -6.87 -19.79 -16.99
CA GLY A 335 -8.13 -20.40 -16.57
C GLY A 335 -8.18 -20.90 -15.11
N LYS A 336 -7.24 -20.47 -14.23
CA LYS A 336 -7.24 -20.86 -12.80
C LYS A 336 -8.56 -20.65 -12.08
N SER A 337 -9.24 -19.55 -12.38
CA SER A 337 -10.54 -19.21 -11.77
C SER A 337 -11.74 -19.89 -12.46
N THR A 338 -11.51 -20.55 -13.58
CA THR A 338 -12.53 -21.30 -14.36
C THR A 338 -12.56 -22.76 -13.94
N LEU A 339 -11.43 -23.27 -13.44
CA LEU A 339 -11.28 -24.59 -12.85
C LEU A 339 -12.02 -24.68 -11.51
#